data_9f826f4f895daeee60c8e0793e2fd6c5
#
_entry.id   9f826f4f895daeee60c8e0793e2fd6c5
#
_cell.length_a   1.000
_cell.length_b   1.000
_cell.length_c   1.000
_cell.angle_alpha   90.00
_cell.angle_beta   90.00
_cell.angle_gamma   90.00
#
_symmetry.space_group_name_H-M   'P 1'
#
loop_
_entity.id
_entity.type
_entity.pdbx_description
1 polymer ?
#
loop_
_entity_poly.entity_id
_entity_poly.type
_entity_poly.pdbx_seq_one_letter_code
_entity_poly.pdbx_strand_id
1 'polypeptide(L)'
;MRIYINEIKVEEDGIYCFSEDPTDGLEEVGQMLVDSDNYGFAYILDDGESYSYLIFVQETWSMLHENRDKKVIINNHLELEHFQEELDYILDN
;
A
#
# COMPACT_ATOMS: atom_id res chain seq x y z
N MET A 1 -2.38 12.89 -6.05
CA MET A 1 -0.93 12.80 -5.88
C MET A 1 -0.52 11.33 -5.85
N ARG A 2 0.60 10.99 -6.47
CA ARG A 2 1.13 9.63 -6.44
C ARG A 2 2.29 9.56 -5.45
N ILE A 3 2.22 8.57 -4.57
CA ILE A 3 3.24 8.38 -3.52
C ILE A 3 3.87 7.01 -3.76
N TYR A 4 5.15 7.00 -4.14
CA TYR A 4 5.84 5.76 -4.48
C TYR A 4 6.48 5.15 -3.26
N ILE A 5 6.26 3.86 -3.06
CA ILE A 5 6.90 3.11 -1.98
C ILE A 5 8.32 2.76 -2.44
N ASN A 6 9.31 3.25 -1.71
CA ASN A 6 10.73 3.11 -2.06
C ASN A 6 11.43 2.00 -1.31
N GLU A 7 10.93 1.64 -0.13
CA GLU A 7 11.56 0.64 0.71
C GLU A 7 10.49 -0.14 1.46
N ILE A 8 10.69 -1.43 1.58
CA ILE A 8 9.80 -2.30 2.33
C ILE A 8 10.63 -3.20 3.24
N LYS A 9 10.27 -3.24 4.52
CA LYS A 9 10.90 -4.12 5.50
C LYS A 9 9.85 -5.05 6.08
N VAL A 10 10.10 -6.35 5.99
CA VAL A 10 9.21 -7.36 6.56
C VAL A 10 9.73 -7.71 7.96
N GLU A 11 8.90 -7.48 8.97
CA GLU A 11 9.20 -7.80 10.35
C GLU A 11 8.21 -8.86 10.84
N GLU A 12 8.42 -9.39 12.03
CA GLU A 12 7.51 -10.39 12.60
C GLU A 12 6.09 -9.83 12.77
N ASP A 13 5.99 -8.57 13.17
CA ASP A 13 4.71 -7.94 13.50
C ASP A 13 4.06 -7.18 12.35
N GLY A 14 4.74 -7.06 11.20
CA GLY A 14 4.14 -6.33 10.09
C GLY A 14 5.08 -6.09 8.94
N ILE A 15 4.52 -5.49 7.90
CA ILE A 15 5.26 -5.06 6.72
C ILE A 15 5.35 -3.54 6.78
N TYR A 16 6.56 -3.03 6.88
CA TYR A 16 6.80 -1.59 7.02
C TYR A 16 7.24 -1.01 5.67
N CYS A 17 6.43 -0.13 5.14
CA CYS A 17 6.67 0.49 3.83
C CYS A 17 7.03 1.95 4.01
N PHE A 18 7.97 2.43 3.22
CA PHE A 18 8.49 3.79 3.34
C PHE A 18 8.46 4.51 2.00
N SER A 19 8.09 5.78 2.05
CA SER A 19 8.14 6.67 0.90
C SER A 19 8.89 7.95 1.29
N GLU A 20 9.36 8.68 0.28
CA GLU A 20 9.99 9.98 0.51
C GLU A 20 8.95 11.06 0.75
N ASP A 21 7.73 10.85 0.25
CA ASP A 21 6.64 11.80 0.41
C ASP A 21 5.96 11.59 1.77
N PRO A 22 5.58 12.67 2.46
CA PRO A 22 4.89 12.53 3.74
C PRO A 22 3.48 11.99 3.55
N THR A 23 3.03 11.20 4.53
CA THR A 23 1.69 10.63 4.53
C THR A 23 0.87 11.15 5.71
N ASP A 24 1.32 12.22 6.35
CA ASP A 24 0.61 12.83 7.48
C ASP A 24 -0.76 13.34 7.04
N GLY A 25 -1.76 13.07 7.86
CA GLY A 25 -3.12 13.51 7.57
C GLY A 25 -3.87 12.71 6.52
N LEU A 26 -3.25 11.65 5.99
CA LEU A 26 -3.92 10.77 5.03
C LEU A 26 -4.59 9.61 5.74
N GLU A 27 -5.75 9.21 5.23
CA GLU A 27 -6.50 8.06 5.74
C GLU A 27 -6.77 7.09 4.60
N GLU A 28 -6.87 5.81 4.91
CA GLU A 28 -7.16 4.82 3.88
C GLU A 28 -8.62 4.86 3.47
N VAL A 29 -8.84 4.69 2.17
CA VAL A 29 -10.19 4.58 1.62
C VAL A 29 -10.66 3.13 1.65
N GLY A 30 -9.70 2.19 1.65
CA GLY A 30 -10.00 0.76 1.65
C GLY A 30 -10.26 0.22 0.25
N GLN A 31 -9.64 0.82 -0.76
CA GLN A 31 -9.79 0.38 -2.14
C GLN A 31 -8.44 0.35 -2.84
N MET A 32 -8.23 -0.66 -3.65
CA MET A 32 -6.99 -0.85 -4.40
C MET A 32 -7.30 -0.97 -5.88
N LEU A 33 -6.48 -0.34 -6.71
CA LEU A 33 -6.62 -0.37 -8.16
C LEU A 33 -5.38 -0.97 -8.79
N VAL A 34 -5.55 -1.65 -9.90
CA VAL A 34 -4.42 -2.12 -10.70
C VAL A 34 -3.93 -0.95 -11.55
N ASP A 35 -2.64 -0.63 -11.45
CA ASP A 35 -2.01 0.41 -12.24
C ASP A 35 -1.21 -0.24 -13.36
N SER A 36 -1.85 -0.45 -14.51
CA SER A 36 -1.21 -1.15 -15.62
C SER A 36 -0.11 -0.33 -16.28
N ASP A 37 -0.17 0.99 -16.17
CA ASP A 37 0.87 1.86 -16.75
C ASP A 37 2.18 1.76 -16.00
N ASN A 38 2.13 1.51 -14.69
CA ASN A 38 3.30 1.40 -13.85
C ASN A 38 3.59 -0.03 -13.39
N TYR A 39 2.84 -0.99 -13.92
CA TYR A 39 2.99 -2.41 -13.58
C TYR A 39 2.91 -2.63 -12.06
N GLY A 40 1.88 -2.04 -11.43
CA GLY A 40 1.76 -2.11 -9.99
C GLY A 40 0.34 -1.95 -9.49
N PHE A 41 0.23 -1.74 -8.18
CA PHE A 41 -1.04 -1.45 -7.52
C PHE A 41 -1.03 -0.02 -7.01
N ALA A 42 -2.22 0.59 -6.99
CA ALA A 42 -2.42 1.88 -6.37
C ALA A 42 -3.45 1.72 -5.24
N TYR A 43 -3.01 1.93 -4.01
CA TYR A 43 -3.91 1.90 -2.85
C TYR A 43 -4.36 3.32 -2.55
N ILE A 44 -5.66 3.54 -2.46
CA ILE A 44 -6.22 4.89 -2.42
C ILE A 44 -6.24 5.45 -1.00
N LEU A 45 -5.72 6.66 -0.85
CA LEU A 45 -5.75 7.42 0.39
C LEU A 45 -6.51 8.72 0.17
N ASP A 46 -7.01 9.30 1.26
CA ASP A 46 -7.83 10.50 1.23
C ASP A 46 -7.30 11.49 2.26
N ASP A 47 -7.12 12.76 1.85
CA ASP A 47 -6.69 13.82 2.76
C ASP A 47 -7.84 14.71 3.22
N GLY A 48 -9.07 14.36 2.84
CA GLY A 48 -10.26 15.12 3.16
C GLY A 48 -10.74 16.03 2.02
N GLU A 49 -9.85 16.29 1.05
CA GLU A 49 -10.17 17.15 -0.10
C GLU A 49 -9.92 16.45 -1.42
N SER A 50 -8.90 15.60 -1.47
CA SER A 50 -8.54 14.89 -2.71
C SER A 50 -7.96 13.54 -2.38
N TYR A 51 -7.82 12.71 -3.41
CA TYR A 51 -7.25 11.37 -3.27
C TYR A 51 -5.77 11.38 -3.57
N SER A 52 -5.05 10.52 -2.87
CA SER A 52 -3.66 10.21 -3.16
C SER A 52 -3.55 8.71 -3.38
N TYR A 53 -2.50 8.29 -4.10
CA TYR A 53 -2.35 6.89 -4.49
C TYR A 53 -0.98 6.38 -4.05
N LEU A 54 -0.99 5.35 -3.19
CA LEU A 54 0.23 4.64 -2.82
C LEU A 54 0.55 3.64 -3.92
N ILE A 55 1.70 3.79 -4.56
CA ILE A 55 2.08 2.96 -5.69
C ILE A 55 3.03 1.86 -5.24
N PHE A 56 2.60 0.62 -5.46
CA PHE A 56 3.38 -0.58 -5.15
C PHE A 56 3.77 -1.25 -6.47
N VAL A 57 5.05 -1.19 -6.81
CA VAL A 57 5.54 -1.75 -8.08
C VAL A 57 5.52 -3.28 -8.05
N GLN A 58 5.57 -3.89 -9.23
CA GLN A 58 5.41 -5.32 -9.39
C GLN A 58 6.41 -6.15 -8.57
N GLU A 59 7.62 -5.66 -8.42
CA GLU A 59 8.66 -6.36 -7.66
C GLU A 59 8.29 -6.60 -6.19
N THR A 60 7.33 -5.84 -5.66
CA THR A 60 6.92 -5.99 -4.26
C THR A 60 5.79 -6.99 -4.07
N TRP A 61 5.14 -7.44 -5.15
CA TRP A 61 3.92 -8.25 -5.07
C TRP A 61 4.13 -9.60 -4.37
N SER A 62 5.20 -10.30 -4.74
CA SER A 62 5.49 -11.62 -4.15
C SER A 62 5.67 -11.53 -2.64
N MET A 63 6.45 -10.53 -2.21
CA MET A 63 6.71 -10.32 -0.80
C MET A 63 5.42 -9.99 -0.03
N LEU A 64 4.58 -9.13 -0.60
CA LEU A 64 3.31 -8.77 0.02
C LEU A 64 2.38 -9.97 0.13
N HIS A 65 2.31 -10.77 -0.92
CA HIS A 65 1.47 -11.96 -0.95
C HIS A 65 1.96 -13.04 0.03
N GLU A 66 3.26 -13.25 0.09
CA GLU A 66 3.86 -14.23 0.99
C GLU A 66 3.63 -13.87 2.46
N ASN A 67 3.46 -12.59 2.75
CA ASN A 67 3.26 -12.08 4.10
C ASN A 67 1.85 -11.53 4.30
N ARG A 68 0.87 -12.08 3.60
CA ARG A 68 -0.51 -11.55 3.58
C ARG A 68 -1.24 -11.62 4.91
N ASP A 69 -0.69 -12.33 5.87
CA ASP A 69 -1.25 -12.40 7.23
C ASP A 69 -0.73 -11.27 8.12
N LYS A 70 0.16 -10.43 7.61
CA LYS A 70 0.76 -9.35 8.38
C LYS A 70 0.11 -8.02 8.01
N LYS A 71 0.06 -7.11 8.97
CA LYS A 71 -0.45 -5.76 8.73
C LYS A 71 0.57 -4.95 7.93
N VAL A 72 0.08 -3.94 7.22
CA VAL A 72 0.92 -3.06 6.40
C VAL A 72 0.90 -1.66 7.03
N ILE A 73 2.09 -1.10 7.28
CA ILE A 73 2.23 0.20 7.94
C ILE A 73 3.09 1.10 7.05
N ILE A 74 2.59 2.31 6.81
CA ILE A 74 3.27 3.28 5.95
C ILE A 74 3.95 4.34 6.81
N ASN A 75 5.25 4.56 6.57
CA ASN A 75 6.05 5.59 7.25
C ASN A 75 5.91 5.56 8.77
N ASN A 76 5.79 4.36 9.35
CA ASN A 76 5.69 4.10 10.78
C ASN A 76 4.46 4.67 11.49
N HIS A 77 3.46 5.18 10.74
CA HIS A 77 2.30 5.77 11.42
C HIS A 77 0.94 5.44 10.81
N LEU A 78 0.89 5.04 9.54
CA LEU A 78 -0.38 4.77 8.87
C LEU A 78 -0.56 3.28 8.64
N GLU A 79 -1.43 2.65 9.43
CA GLU A 79 -1.75 1.23 9.25
C GLU A 79 -2.87 1.08 8.20
N LEU A 80 -2.63 0.25 7.21
CA LEU A 80 -3.60 0.00 6.14
C LEU A 80 -4.41 -1.25 6.47
N GLU A 81 -5.51 -1.07 7.18
CA GLU A 81 -6.31 -2.18 7.72
C GLU A 81 -6.94 -3.05 6.63
N HIS A 82 -7.25 -2.48 5.48
CA HIS A 82 -7.91 -3.20 4.39
C HIS A 82 -6.97 -3.61 3.25
N PHE A 83 -5.67 -3.37 3.42
CA PHE A 83 -4.72 -3.59 2.34
C PHE A 83 -4.65 -5.06 1.92
N GLN A 84 -4.46 -5.96 2.86
CA GLN A 84 -4.29 -7.38 2.53
C GLN A 84 -5.57 -7.99 1.94
N GLU A 85 -6.72 -7.56 2.45
CA GLU A 85 -8.00 -7.99 1.92
C GLU A 85 -8.18 -7.57 0.46
N GLU A 86 -7.85 -6.32 0.14
CA GLU A 86 -7.95 -5.82 -1.23
C GLU A 86 -6.92 -6.47 -2.14
N LEU A 87 -5.72 -6.71 -1.65
CA LEU A 87 -4.68 -7.37 -2.42
C LEU A 87 -5.08 -8.79 -2.78
N ASP A 88 -5.62 -9.54 -1.82
CA ASP A 88 -6.10 -10.89 -2.07
C ASP A 88 -7.21 -10.89 -3.13
N TYR A 89 -8.11 -9.93 -3.06
CA TYR A 89 -9.19 -9.80 -4.04
C TYR A 89 -8.65 -9.59 -5.45
N ILE A 90 -7.65 -8.73 -5.59
CA ILE A 90 -7.06 -8.44 -6.91
C ILE A 90 -6.27 -9.63 -7.43
N LEU A 91 -5.50 -10.30 -6.59
CA LEU A 91 -4.66 -11.42 -7.00
C LEU A 91 -5.47 -12.69 -7.31
N ASP A 92 -6.61 -12.88 -6.65
CA ASP A 92 -7.45 -14.05 -6.87
C ASP A 92 -8.38 -13.90 -8.08
N ASN A 93 -8.46 -12.71 -8.62
CA ASN A 93 -9.22 -12.44 -9.84
C ASN A 93 -8.26 -12.11 -11.01
#